data_e4fccd90b733d75bb7bfd2ebad61a706
#
_entry.id   e4fccd90b733d75bb7bfd2ebad61a706
#
_cell.length_a   1.000
_cell.length_b   1.000
_cell.length_c   1.000
_cell.angle_alpha   90.00
_cell.angle_beta   90.00
_cell.angle_gamma   90.00
#
_symmetry.space_group_name_H-M   'P 1'
#
loop_
_entity.id
_entity.type
_entity.pdbx_description
1 polymer ?
#
loop_
_entity_poly.entity_id
_entity_poly.type
_entity_poly.pdbx_seq_one_letter_code
_entity_poly.pdbx_strand_id
1 'polypeptide(L)'
;MSLKKINPIKTESWTKLKTHFNKIENKEIKNLLSSRSNPSSFNLEWNDFNVDISKNRVDNTTINLLIDLAKECKLDDAIAKQFNGGIINETEKRAVLHTAVRADGNEKINVDGQNVIPSILETRNKIKSFTNDVISGNLKGYSNKPFTNVVNIGIG
;
A
#
# COMPACT_ATOMS: atom_id res chain seq x y z
N MET A 1 -4.72 12.75 -16.31
CA MET A 1 -5.28 13.82 -15.43
C MET A 1 -4.60 13.78 -14.08
N SER A 2 -4.31 14.93 -13.43
CA SER A 2 -3.83 14.98 -12.05
C SER A 2 -4.91 14.53 -11.07
N LEU A 3 -4.52 14.02 -9.91
CA LEU A 3 -5.48 13.74 -8.83
C LEU A 3 -6.08 15.06 -8.31
N LYS A 4 -7.34 15.01 -7.94
CA LYS A 4 -7.98 16.17 -7.32
C LYS A 4 -7.38 16.40 -5.93
N LYS A 5 -6.82 17.58 -5.69
CA LYS A 5 -6.26 17.94 -4.38
C LYS A 5 -7.39 18.27 -3.40
N ILE A 6 -7.78 17.30 -2.62
CA ILE A 6 -8.82 17.45 -1.60
C ILE A 6 -8.12 17.46 -0.24
N ASN A 7 -8.35 18.52 0.54
CA ASN A 7 -7.90 18.56 1.92
C ASN A 7 -8.91 17.82 2.81
N PRO A 8 -8.58 16.67 3.40
CA PRO A 8 -9.50 15.86 4.18
C PRO A 8 -10.19 16.63 5.30
N ILE A 9 -9.47 17.52 5.98
CA ILE A 9 -10.04 18.28 7.12
C ILE A 9 -11.12 19.30 6.71
N LYS A 10 -11.26 19.59 5.41
CA LYS A 10 -12.29 20.50 4.86
C LYS A 10 -13.50 19.75 4.32
N THR A 11 -13.55 18.43 4.46
CA THR A 11 -14.65 17.61 3.99
C THR A 11 -15.79 17.56 5.01
N GLU A 12 -16.99 17.26 4.53
CA GLU A 12 -18.16 17.07 5.39
C GLU A 12 -17.98 15.81 6.27
N SER A 13 -17.45 14.74 5.69
CA SER A 13 -17.17 13.48 6.40
C SER A 13 -16.20 13.69 7.56
N TRP A 14 -15.17 14.52 7.40
CA TRP A 14 -14.28 14.87 8.50
C TRP A 14 -14.99 15.58 9.64
N THR A 15 -15.86 16.51 9.32
CA THR A 15 -16.66 17.24 10.33
C THR A 15 -17.57 16.28 11.10
N LYS A 16 -18.22 15.35 10.39
CA LYS A 16 -19.05 14.30 11.00
C LYS A 16 -18.22 13.36 11.90
N LEU A 17 -17.01 12.95 11.43
CA LEU A 17 -16.08 12.15 12.23
C LEU A 17 -15.68 12.85 13.50
N LYS A 18 -15.36 14.13 13.43
CA LYS A 18 -15.02 14.94 14.60
C LYS A 18 -16.15 15.03 15.62
N THR A 19 -17.36 15.22 15.13
CA THR A 19 -18.56 15.22 15.98
C THR A 19 -18.82 13.84 16.60
N HIS A 20 -18.60 12.77 15.83
CA HIS A 20 -18.75 11.41 16.33
C HIS A 20 -17.67 11.04 17.35
N PHE A 21 -16.42 11.46 17.13
CA PHE A 21 -15.32 11.25 18.06
C PHE A 21 -15.67 11.77 19.47
N ASN A 22 -16.21 12.99 19.58
CA ASN A 22 -16.61 13.56 20.87
C ASN A 22 -17.66 12.70 21.62
N LYS A 23 -18.42 11.85 20.90
CA LYS A 23 -19.41 10.93 21.50
C LYS A 23 -18.78 9.62 21.99
N ILE A 24 -17.65 9.22 21.42
CA ILE A 24 -17.05 7.91 21.71
C ILE A 24 -15.66 8.00 22.37
N GLU A 25 -15.03 9.18 22.46
CA GLU A 25 -13.67 9.37 22.97
C GLU A 25 -13.46 8.81 24.38
N ASN A 26 -14.50 8.88 25.23
CA ASN A 26 -14.46 8.39 26.61
C ASN A 26 -15.04 6.98 26.78
N LYS A 27 -15.48 6.32 25.69
CA LYS A 27 -15.97 4.94 25.78
C LYS A 27 -14.81 3.98 25.95
N GLU A 28 -14.91 3.12 26.93
CA GLU A 28 -13.95 2.00 27.11
C GLU A 28 -14.10 0.98 25.98
N ILE A 29 -12.97 0.48 25.49
CA ILE A 29 -12.96 -0.58 24.46
C ILE A 29 -13.75 -1.80 24.91
N LYS A 30 -13.66 -2.18 26.18
CA LYS A 30 -14.43 -3.29 26.77
C LYS A 30 -15.94 -3.13 26.54
N ASN A 31 -16.47 -1.92 26.76
CA ASN A 31 -17.88 -1.64 26.57
C ASN A 31 -18.28 -1.63 25.08
N LEU A 32 -17.39 -1.15 24.22
CA LEU A 32 -17.59 -1.22 22.78
C LEU A 32 -17.63 -2.66 22.28
N LEU A 33 -16.72 -3.53 22.77
CA LEU A 33 -16.69 -4.96 22.41
C LEU A 33 -17.99 -5.66 22.83
N SER A 34 -18.47 -5.42 24.05
CA SER A 34 -19.70 -6.06 24.56
C SER A 34 -20.99 -5.57 23.88
N SER A 35 -20.99 -4.35 23.36
CA SER A 35 -22.16 -3.75 22.71
C SER A 35 -22.27 -4.04 21.21
N ARG A 36 -21.28 -4.71 20.61
CA ARG A 36 -21.29 -5.02 19.18
C ARG A 36 -22.25 -6.17 18.89
N SER A 37 -23.29 -5.87 18.11
CA SER A 37 -24.24 -6.87 17.64
C SER A 37 -23.62 -7.91 16.69
N ASN A 38 -22.55 -7.54 16.00
CA ASN A 38 -21.79 -8.44 15.12
C ASN A 38 -20.27 -8.19 15.28
N PRO A 39 -19.57 -8.92 16.16
CA PRO A 39 -18.12 -8.77 16.32
C PRO A 39 -17.32 -9.05 15.06
N SER A 40 -17.81 -9.93 14.18
CA SER A 40 -17.12 -10.27 12.93
C SER A 40 -17.07 -9.12 11.93
N SER A 41 -17.91 -8.08 12.06
CA SER A 41 -17.85 -6.90 11.19
C SER A 41 -16.58 -6.06 11.37
N PHE A 42 -15.79 -6.34 12.39
CA PHE A 42 -14.51 -5.68 12.68
C PHE A 42 -13.30 -6.56 12.41
N ASN A 43 -13.53 -7.74 11.84
CA ASN A 43 -12.53 -8.66 11.38
C ASN A 43 -12.68 -8.84 9.86
N LEU A 44 -11.63 -8.52 9.12
CA LEU A 44 -11.59 -8.60 7.66
C LEU A 44 -10.62 -9.70 7.27
N GLU A 45 -11.12 -10.67 6.53
CA GLU A 45 -10.32 -11.76 5.97
C GLU A 45 -10.19 -11.60 4.46
N TRP A 46 -8.96 -11.65 3.96
CA TRP A 46 -8.67 -11.61 2.54
C TRP A 46 -7.43 -12.46 2.24
N ASN A 47 -7.61 -13.55 1.52
CA ASN A 47 -6.58 -14.57 1.32
C ASN A 47 -5.94 -14.99 2.67
N ASP A 48 -4.62 -14.85 2.77
CA ASP A 48 -3.85 -15.15 3.99
C ASP A 48 -3.79 -13.98 4.99
N PHE A 49 -4.48 -12.89 4.70
CA PHE A 49 -4.53 -11.73 5.58
C PHE A 49 -5.77 -11.78 6.48
N ASN A 50 -5.53 -11.56 7.77
CA ASN A 50 -6.58 -11.34 8.76
C ASN A 50 -6.32 -9.99 9.44
N VAL A 51 -7.26 -9.05 9.32
CA VAL A 51 -7.15 -7.70 9.87
C VAL A 51 -8.24 -7.52 10.92
N ASP A 52 -7.85 -7.59 12.18
CA ASP A 52 -8.73 -7.37 13.33
C ASP A 52 -8.61 -5.92 13.83
N ILE A 53 -9.64 -5.11 13.56
CA ILE A 53 -9.76 -3.75 14.07
C ILE A 53 -10.66 -3.67 15.30
N SER A 54 -11.09 -4.80 15.86
CA SER A 54 -12.02 -4.84 16.99
C SER A 54 -11.48 -4.18 18.25
N LYS A 55 -10.16 -4.15 18.44
CA LYS A 55 -9.50 -3.55 19.60
C LYS A 55 -9.23 -2.06 19.46
N ASN A 56 -9.79 -1.43 18.43
CA ASN A 56 -9.79 0.02 18.28
C ASN A 56 -11.07 0.62 18.89
N ARG A 57 -11.01 1.90 19.25
CA ARG A 57 -12.17 2.65 19.71
C ARG A 57 -13.02 3.11 18.52
N VAL A 58 -13.66 2.14 17.88
CA VAL A 58 -14.49 2.32 16.68
C VAL A 58 -15.81 1.57 16.84
N ASP A 59 -16.85 2.08 16.22
CA ASP A 59 -18.13 1.43 16.04
C ASP A 59 -18.55 1.47 14.56
N ASN A 60 -19.70 0.91 14.21
CA ASN A 60 -20.18 0.89 12.82
C ASN A 60 -20.32 2.30 12.23
N THR A 61 -20.72 3.29 13.05
CA THR A 61 -20.80 4.68 12.61
C THR A 61 -19.42 5.22 12.24
N THR A 62 -18.40 4.91 13.03
CA THR A 62 -17.02 5.29 12.74
C THR A 62 -16.56 4.71 11.39
N ILE A 63 -16.81 3.43 11.15
CA ILE A 63 -16.41 2.76 9.90
C ILE A 63 -17.10 3.39 8.70
N ASN A 64 -18.41 3.61 8.78
CA ASN A 64 -19.17 4.25 7.70
C ASN A 64 -18.65 5.67 7.39
N LEU A 65 -18.37 6.47 8.40
CA LEU A 65 -17.84 7.81 8.22
C LEU A 65 -16.42 7.83 7.67
N LEU A 66 -15.58 6.83 8.00
CA LEU A 66 -14.24 6.66 7.41
C LEU A 66 -14.34 6.27 5.93
N ILE A 67 -15.29 5.40 5.56
CA ILE A 67 -15.55 5.05 4.17
C ILE A 67 -16.07 6.27 3.39
N ASP A 68 -16.96 7.05 3.96
CA ASP A 68 -17.45 8.28 3.35
C ASP A 68 -16.33 9.29 3.14
N LEU A 69 -15.42 9.44 4.11
CA LEU A 69 -14.23 10.27 3.97
C LEU A 69 -13.34 9.80 2.82
N ALA A 70 -13.09 8.49 2.72
CA ALA A 70 -12.30 7.91 1.63
C ALA A 70 -12.93 8.22 0.26
N LYS A 71 -14.26 8.07 0.13
CA LYS A 71 -14.99 8.39 -1.10
C LYS A 71 -14.93 9.89 -1.42
N GLU A 72 -15.15 10.74 -0.42
CA GLU A 72 -15.09 12.19 -0.58
C GLU A 72 -13.69 12.65 -1.00
N CYS A 73 -12.64 12.00 -0.47
CA CYS A 73 -11.26 12.22 -0.85
C CYS A 73 -10.86 11.55 -2.19
N LYS A 74 -11.77 10.85 -2.86
CA LYS A 74 -11.51 10.17 -4.13
C LYS A 74 -10.39 9.13 -4.06
N LEU A 75 -10.37 8.33 -2.98
CA LEU A 75 -9.36 7.30 -2.77
C LEU A 75 -9.37 6.24 -3.88
N ASP A 76 -10.55 5.86 -4.38
CA ASP A 76 -10.69 4.89 -5.47
C ASP A 76 -10.00 5.37 -6.76
N ASP A 77 -10.12 6.67 -7.09
CA ASP A 77 -9.45 7.27 -8.24
C ASP A 77 -7.91 7.22 -8.08
N ALA A 78 -7.42 7.44 -6.85
CA ALA A 78 -6.00 7.38 -6.54
C ALA A 78 -5.46 5.94 -6.64
N ILE A 79 -6.19 4.96 -6.13
CA ILE A 79 -5.87 3.53 -6.24
C ILE A 79 -5.82 3.11 -7.72
N ALA A 80 -6.87 3.41 -8.47
CA ALA A 80 -6.93 3.08 -9.89
C ALA A 80 -5.76 3.72 -10.66
N LYS A 81 -5.44 4.97 -10.36
CA LYS A 81 -4.32 5.67 -10.99
C LYS A 81 -2.97 5.02 -10.67
N GLN A 82 -2.75 4.59 -9.43
CA GLN A 82 -1.53 3.88 -9.03
C GLN A 82 -1.36 2.57 -9.77
N PHE A 83 -2.42 1.76 -9.85
CA PHE A 83 -2.37 0.46 -10.54
C PHE A 83 -2.18 0.59 -12.05
N ASN A 84 -2.65 1.68 -12.65
CA ASN A 84 -2.53 1.94 -14.08
C ASN A 84 -1.22 2.67 -14.47
N GLY A 85 -0.28 2.86 -13.53
CA GLY A 85 1.00 3.51 -13.81
C GLY A 85 0.92 5.03 -13.95
N GLY A 86 -0.17 5.65 -13.49
CA GLY A 86 -0.32 7.09 -13.50
C GLY A 86 0.58 7.79 -12.48
N ILE A 87 0.94 9.03 -12.77
CA ILE A 87 1.76 9.86 -11.86
C ILE A 87 0.92 10.21 -10.63
N ILE A 88 1.19 9.58 -9.49
CA ILE A 88 0.56 9.86 -8.19
C ILE A 88 1.52 10.55 -7.21
N ASN A 89 2.81 10.35 -7.34
CA ASN A 89 3.81 11.13 -6.62
C ASN A 89 4.01 12.45 -7.38
N GLU A 90 3.17 13.43 -7.08
CA GLU A 90 3.20 14.72 -7.77
C GLU A 90 4.42 15.56 -7.41
N THR A 91 5.02 15.35 -6.25
CA THR A 91 6.20 16.08 -5.77
C THR A 91 7.42 15.75 -6.65
N GLU A 92 7.63 14.47 -6.92
CA GLU A 92 8.74 14.00 -7.76
C GLU A 92 8.32 13.74 -9.22
N LYS A 93 7.05 13.97 -9.56
CA LYS A 93 6.48 13.74 -10.90
C LYS A 93 6.70 12.30 -11.38
N ARG A 94 6.46 11.31 -10.50
CA ARG A 94 6.67 9.90 -10.80
C ARG A 94 5.40 9.08 -10.63
N ALA A 95 5.30 8.02 -11.44
CA ALA A 95 4.47 6.87 -11.15
C ALA A 95 5.04 6.10 -9.94
N VAL A 96 4.17 5.49 -9.15
CA VAL A 96 4.56 4.62 -8.02
C VAL A 96 4.35 3.18 -8.47
N LEU A 97 5.44 2.51 -8.84
CA LEU A 97 5.40 1.24 -9.57
C LEU A 97 5.53 -0.01 -8.66
N HIS A 98 5.15 0.08 -7.39
CA HIS A 98 5.20 -1.07 -6.47
C HIS A 98 4.38 -2.27 -6.96
N THR A 99 3.25 -2.01 -7.63
CA THR A 99 2.42 -3.04 -8.26
C THR A 99 3.10 -3.66 -9.46
N ALA A 100 3.72 -2.83 -10.33
CA ALA A 100 4.43 -3.29 -11.51
C ALA A 100 5.63 -4.20 -11.18
N VAL A 101 6.42 -3.85 -10.15
CA VAL A 101 7.57 -4.68 -9.74
C VAL A 101 7.16 -6.02 -9.12
N ARG A 102 5.90 -6.21 -8.79
CA ARG A 102 5.32 -7.47 -8.27
C ARG A 102 4.50 -8.23 -9.31
N ALA A 103 4.33 -7.66 -10.49
CA ALA A 103 3.60 -8.27 -11.59
C ALA A 103 4.19 -9.62 -12.00
N ASP A 104 3.35 -10.54 -12.46
CA ASP A 104 3.77 -11.86 -12.94
C ASP A 104 4.11 -11.88 -14.45
N GLY A 105 3.83 -10.78 -15.16
CA GLY A 105 4.13 -10.61 -16.58
C GLY A 105 2.90 -10.64 -17.50
N ASN A 106 1.73 -10.99 -16.97
CA ASN A 106 0.48 -10.97 -17.73
C ASN A 106 -0.17 -9.59 -17.76
N GLU A 107 0.24 -8.73 -16.82
CA GLU A 107 -0.29 -7.38 -16.70
C GLU A 107 0.33 -6.43 -17.75
N LYS A 108 -0.38 -5.35 -17.98
CA LYS A 108 0.09 -4.26 -18.81
C LYS A 108 -0.06 -2.95 -18.05
N ILE A 109 1.07 -2.36 -17.65
CA ILE A 109 1.11 -1.09 -16.92
C ILE A 109 1.88 -0.09 -17.78
N ASN A 110 1.20 1.00 -18.16
CA ASN A 110 1.79 2.01 -19.03
C ASN A 110 2.22 3.25 -18.24
N VAL A 111 3.48 3.64 -18.44
CA VAL A 111 4.03 4.92 -17.97
C VAL A 111 4.50 5.69 -19.19
N ASP A 112 4.02 6.91 -19.35
CA ASP A 112 4.33 7.76 -20.50
C ASP A 112 4.12 7.06 -21.86
N GLY A 113 3.06 6.26 -21.95
CA GLY A 113 2.68 5.53 -23.16
C GLY A 113 3.42 4.23 -23.40
N GLN A 114 4.39 3.87 -22.56
CA GLN A 114 5.17 2.64 -22.69
C GLN A 114 4.80 1.61 -21.62
N ASN A 115 4.63 0.35 -22.02
CA ASN A 115 4.45 -0.75 -21.07
C ASN A 115 5.77 -1.03 -20.33
N VAL A 116 5.78 -0.82 -19.02
CA VAL A 116 6.99 -0.99 -18.19
C VAL A 116 7.24 -2.43 -17.75
N ILE A 117 6.28 -3.34 -17.90
CA ILE A 117 6.41 -4.73 -17.42
C ILE A 117 7.58 -5.48 -18.07
N PRO A 118 7.81 -5.43 -19.40
CA PRO A 118 8.93 -6.14 -20.01
C PRO A 118 10.30 -5.74 -19.44
N SER A 119 10.56 -4.46 -19.23
CA SER A 119 11.83 -3.97 -18.69
C SER A 119 12.02 -4.34 -17.22
N ILE A 120 10.92 -4.38 -16.45
CA ILE A 120 10.94 -4.85 -15.06
C ILE A 120 11.29 -6.33 -14.99
N LEU A 121 10.67 -7.17 -15.83
CA LEU A 121 10.97 -8.60 -15.88
C LEU A 121 12.40 -8.88 -16.33
N GLU A 122 12.91 -8.15 -17.30
CA GLU A 122 14.31 -8.22 -17.72
C GLU A 122 15.26 -7.92 -16.55
N THR A 123 14.99 -6.84 -15.82
CA THR A 123 15.78 -6.47 -14.63
C THR A 123 15.70 -7.53 -13.54
N ARG A 124 14.52 -8.08 -13.26
CA ARG A 124 14.36 -9.20 -12.30
C ARG A 124 15.15 -10.43 -12.72
N ASN A 125 15.16 -10.77 -14.00
CA ASN A 125 15.95 -11.88 -14.51
C ASN A 125 17.46 -11.63 -14.39
N LYS A 126 17.93 -10.42 -14.66
CA LYS A 126 19.33 -10.03 -14.41
C LYS A 126 19.73 -10.17 -12.95
N ILE A 127 18.88 -9.71 -12.03
CA ILE A 127 19.09 -9.87 -10.58
C ILE A 127 19.15 -11.35 -10.20
N LYS A 128 18.21 -12.16 -10.71
CA LYS A 128 18.18 -13.61 -10.44
C LYS A 128 19.44 -14.30 -10.93
N SER A 129 19.87 -14.01 -12.16
CA SER A 129 21.11 -14.58 -12.72
C SER A 129 22.34 -14.20 -11.89
N PHE A 130 22.50 -12.91 -11.62
CA PHE A 130 23.60 -12.40 -10.80
C PHE A 130 23.63 -13.04 -9.40
N THR A 131 22.46 -13.14 -8.75
CA THR A 131 22.35 -13.76 -7.43
C THR A 131 22.77 -15.25 -7.47
N ASN A 132 22.32 -15.98 -8.48
CA ASN A 132 22.70 -17.38 -8.65
C ASN A 132 24.21 -17.53 -8.87
N ASP A 133 24.84 -16.66 -9.67
CA ASP A 133 26.27 -16.70 -9.92
C ASP A 133 27.09 -16.38 -8.67
N VAL A 134 26.61 -15.47 -7.82
CA VAL A 134 27.24 -15.19 -6.51
C VAL A 134 27.13 -16.39 -5.58
N ILE A 135 25.92 -16.94 -5.42
CA ILE A 135 25.63 -18.04 -4.48
C ILE A 135 26.36 -19.33 -4.89
N SER A 136 26.40 -19.63 -6.20
CA SER A 136 27.11 -20.81 -6.73
C SER A 136 28.63 -20.67 -6.71
N GLY A 137 29.17 -19.47 -6.44
CA GLY A 137 30.60 -19.19 -6.52
C GLY A 137 31.17 -19.09 -7.95
N ASN A 138 30.29 -19.03 -8.97
CA ASN A 138 30.68 -18.76 -10.35
C ASN A 138 31.27 -17.35 -10.49
N LEU A 139 30.61 -16.38 -9.85
CA LEU A 139 31.11 -15.02 -9.74
C LEU A 139 32.05 -14.90 -8.54
N LYS A 140 33.28 -14.46 -8.83
CA LYS A 140 34.33 -14.32 -7.83
C LYS A 140 34.84 -12.90 -7.74
N GLY A 141 35.39 -12.56 -6.56
CA GLY A 141 36.05 -11.28 -6.35
C GLY A 141 37.40 -11.18 -7.07
N TYR A 142 38.05 -10.01 -7.01
CA TYR A 142 39.37 -9.76 -7.61
C TYR A 142 40.41 -10.78 -7.21
N SER A 143 40.36 -11.30 -5.98
CA SER A 143 41.28 -12.33 -5.47
C SER A 143 40.94 -13.76 -5.93
N ASN A 144 40.05 -13.95 -6.89
CA ASN A 144 39.51 -15.22 -7.38
C ASN A 144 38.86 -16.10 -6.28
N LYS A 145 38.42 -15.50 -5.19
CA LYS A 145 37.69 -16.15 -4.09
C LYS A 145 36.20 -15.90 -4.21
N PRO A 146 35.34 -16.83 -3.79
CA PRO A 146 33.89 -16.59 -3.72
C PRO A 146 33.56 -15.48 -2.71
N PHE A 147 32.45 -14.81 -2.94
CA PHE A 147 31.92 -13.81 -1.99
C PHE A 147 31.33 -14.53 -0.77
N THR A 148 31.75 -14.11 0.43
CA THR A 148 31.27 -14.66 1.70
C THR A 148 30.44 -13.65 2.50
N ASN A 149 30.57 -12.37 2.18
CA ASN A 149 29.90 -11.29 2.89
C ASN A 149 29.27 -10.31 1.90
N VAL A 150 28.07 -9.83 2.23
CA VAL A 150 27.38 -8.77 1.51
C VAL A 150 27.15 -7.61 2.47
N VAL A 151 27.59 -6.43 2.10
CA VAL A 151 27.36 -5.21 2.86
C VAL A 151 26.39 -4.33 2.08
N ASN A 152 25.24 -4.05 2.66
CA ASN A 152 24.25 -3.15 2.09
C ASN A 152 24.30 -1.80 2.82
N ILE A 153 24.57 -0.74 2.07
CA ILE A 153 24.63 0.63 2.58
C ILE A 153 23.58 1.45 1.84
N GLY A 154 22.70 2.09 2.58
CA GLY A 154 21.64 2.92 2.03
C GLY A 154 21.21 4.03 2.98
N ILE A 155 20.42 4.93 2.47
CA ILE A 155 19.73 5.94 3.26
C ILE A 155 18.48 5.28 3.82
N GLY A 156 18.53 4.84 5.05
CA GLY A 156 17.52 4.22 5.89
C GLY A 156 16.12 3.99 5.37
#